data_95fbbc935efd196f6837de52ab5dbde5
#
_entry.id   95fbbc935efd196f6837de52ab5dbde5
#
_cell.length_a   1.000
_cell.length_b   1.000
_cell.length_c   1.000
_cell.angle_alpha   90.00
_cell.angle_beta   90.00
_cell.angle_gamma   90.00
#
_symmetry.space_group_name_H-M   'P 1'
#
loop_
_entity.id
_entity.type
_entity.pdbx_description
1 polymer ?
#
loop_
_entity_poly.entity_id
_entity_poly.type
_entity_poly.pdbx_seq_one_letter_code
_entity_poly.pdbx_strand_id
1 'polypeptide(L)'
;MQQAATLGSRALEDEFVDIAHGLSGDAPGRARGDAYLARTHAVLHGAPVPWALTPKVFDGPTIALLRDAAETMGRIMDKLTRAFREDEAFRDLFGLDPELARLCCLPTGYECEIPLARVDVFLDEETGDFQFCELNTDGSAGMVTTDEVTRAVRLTPTYAEFERRHPSVRWFDVCESWVDTLLETYRGWQGKAGAPTHPEAPRNLAIVDYAESVISTDDVDHFVEILRDRGVTASFVDVRDLRVSAAGDGTEVLAGPDGPIDCVWRRAVTGELFDKPCAGADALAAAAERGLACVVGGYRTWPVATKTVFSILWGDPAEKYLDPDELAFVRAHVPETITLSPEGDLACYLEHKCDWIVKPADGYGGRGILAGLDADDGQWREAVEAAAAAGDVIQRYAPQYATPLIAGGAPAEGEDPLDATPANNMEGLYLFGGRFAGVFTRSGRANIIEYETSRFNLGCLVVD
;
A
#
# COMPACT_ATOMS: atom_id res chain seq x y z
N MET A 1 -17.62 29.29 4.65
CA MET A 1 -16.15 29.25 4.57
C MET A 1 -15.65 28.89 5.95
N GLN A 2 -15.33 27.61 6.18
CA GLN A 2 -14.53 27.20 7.33
C GLN A 2 -13.13 27.79 7.11
N GLN A 3 -12.61 28.49 8.12
CA GLN A 3 -11.20 28.88 8.14
C GLN A 3 -10.39 27.59 7.98
N ALA A 4 -9.56 27.49 6.94
CA ALA A 4 -8.62 26.40 6.81
C ALA A 4 -7.79 26.35 8.11
N ALA A 5 -7.81 25.24 8.80
CA ALA A 5 -6.96 25.04 9.97
C ALA A 5 -5.51 25.17 9.48
N THR A 6 -4.71 26.00 10.14
CA THR A 6 -3.28 26.07 9.83
C THR A 6 -2.68 24.74 10.25
N LEU A 7 -2.09 24.00 9.30
CA LEU A 7 -1.40 22.75 9.57
C LEU A 7 -0.07 23.04 10.28
N GLY A 8 0.23 22.25 11.30
CA GLY A 8 1.41 22.39 12.14
C GLY A 8 2.47 21.32 11.95
N SER A 9 2.21 20.33 11.10
CA SER A 9 3.08 19.17 10.89
C SER A 9 4.51 19.57 10.52
N ARG A 10 4.66 20.50 9.59
CA ARG A 10 5.98 21.00 9.18
C ARG A 10 6.78 21.60 10.33
N ALA A 11 6.16 22.39 11.20
CA ALA A 11 6.83 23.00 12.35
C ALA A 11 7.28 21.93 13.37
N LEU A 12 6.52 20.87 13.55
CA LEU A 12 6.87 19.73 14.41
C LEU A 12 8.07 18.94 13.85
N GLU A 13 8.13 18.76 12.54
CA GLU A 13 9.29 18.13 11.89
C GLU A 13 10.54 18.99 11.99
N ASP A 14 10.43 20.29 11.76
CA ASP A 14 11.55 21.22 11.92
C ASP A 14 12.05 21.23 13.37
N GLU A 15 11.15 21.19 14.38
CA GLU A 15 11.54 21.07 15.78
C GLU A 15 12.27 19.75 16.05
N PHE A 16 11.83 18.63 15.46
CA PHE A 16 12.52 17.35 15.61
C PHE A 16 13.94 17.40 15.04
N VAL A 17 14.13 18.04 13.88
CA VAL A 17 15.44 18.30 13.25
C VAL A 17 16.31 19.19 14.15
N ASP A 18 15.76 20.27 14.71
CA ASP A 18 16.48 21.17 15.61
C ASP A 18 16.97 20.45 16.87
N ILE A 19 16.15 19.55 17.43
CA ILE A 19 16.55 18.70 18.56
C ILE A 19 17.73 17.79 18.16
N ALA A 20 17.64 17.12 16.99
CA ALA A 20 18.71 16.27 16.49
C ALA A 20 20.02 17.06 16.29
N HIS A 21 19.95 18.25 15.72
CA HIS A 21 21.09 19.16 15.59
C HIS A 21 21.67 19.58 16.94
N GLY A 22 20.80 19.87 17.91
CA GLY A 22 21.21 20.16 19.31
C GLY A 22 21.95 18.99 19.97
N LEU A 23 21.72 17.77 19.51
CA LEU A 23 22.40 16.54 19.94
C LEU A 23 23.53 16.11 18.98
N SER A 24 24.05 17.03 18.16
CA SER A 24 25.13 16.77 17.19
C SER A 24 24.79 15.66 16.19
N GLY A 25 23.54 15.61 15.71
CA GLY A 25 23.03 14.61 14.78
C GLY A 25 22.73 13.25 15.41
N ASP A 26 22.73 13.18 16.73
CA ASP A 26 22.35 12.00 17.54
C ASP A 26 22.99 10.65 17.08
N ALA A 27 24.29 10.67 16.80
CA ALA A 27 25.00 9.47 16.37
C ALA A 27 24.78 8.24 17.32
N PRO A 28 24.73 8.38 18.67
CA PRO A 28 24.41 7.25 19.54
C PRO A 28 22.99 6.71 19.39
N GLY A 29 22.01 7.59 19.10
CA GLY A 29 20.62 7.20 18.85
C GLY A 29 20.50 6.47 17.52
N ARG A 30 21.12 7.02 16.45
CA ARG A 30 21.18 6.38 15.13
C ARG A 30 21.77 4.97 15.20
N ALA A 31 22.90 4.80 15.90
CA ALA A 31 23.50 3.48 16.11
C ALA A 31 22.60 2.50 16.90
N ARG A 32 21.79 3.01 17.84
CA ARG A 32 20.80 2.18 18.55
C ARG A 32 19.65 1.75 17.62
N GLY A 33 19.18 2.64 16.77
CA GLY A 33 18.17 2.33 15.75
C GLY A 33 18.64 1.23 14.80
N ASP A 34 19.87 1.33 14.28
CA ASP A 34 20.48 0.28 13.46
C ASP A 34 20.58 -1.05 14.19
N ALA A 35 21.10 -1.04 15.41
CA ALA A 35 21.24 -2.25 16.21
C ALA A 35 19.88 -2.88 16.57
N TYR A 36 18.82 -2.09 16.63
CA TYR A 36 17.45 -2.57 16.77
C TYR A 36 16.96 -3.19 15.49
N LEU A 37 16.96 -2.46 14.37
CA LEU A 37 16.45 -2.93 13.08
C LEU A 37 17.16 -4.19 12.58
N ALA A 38 18.46 -4.33 12.86
CA ALA A 38 19.22 -5.53 12.53
C ALA A 38 18.72 -6.83 13.22
N ARG A 39 17.77 -6.73 14.15
CA ARG A 39 17.19 -7.86 14.90
C ARG A 39 15.68 -7.97 14.71
N THR A 40 15.13 -7.20 13.80
CA THR A 40 13.69 -7.17 13.52
C THR A 40 13.39 -7.79 12.17
N HIS A 41 12.12 -7.92 11.88
CA HIS A 41 11.61 -8.40 10.58
C HIS A 41 11.53 -7.30 9.50
N ALA A 42 11.95 -6.06 9.79
CA ALA A 42 12.02 -4.97 8.80
C ALA A 42 13.24 -5.13 7.89
N VAL A 43 13.21 -6.11 7.00
CA VAL A 43 14.30 -6.54 6.14
C VAL A 43 13.92 -6.38 4.66
N LEU A 44 14.88 -5.95 3.86
CA LEU A 44 14.78 -5.82 2.41
C LEU A 44 16.01 -6.50 1.78
N HIS A 45 15.80 -7.52 0.94
CA HIS A 45 16.88 -8.29 0.30
C HIS A 45 17.94 -8.81 1.29
N GLY A 46 17.51 -9.26 2.46
CA GLY A 46 18.39 -9.81 3.49
C GLY A 46 19.19 -8.78 4.30
N ALA A 47 18.87 -7.49 4.18
CA ALA A 47 19.46 -6.41 4.97
C ALA A 47 18.35 -5.57 5.66
N PRO A 48 18.65 -4.95 6.83
CA PRO A 48 17.70 -4.01 7.43
C PRO A 48 17.29 -2.91 6.45
N VAL A 49 16.02 -2.52 6.50
CA VAL A 49 15.51 -1.46 5.62
C VAL A 49 16.24 -0.14 5.84
N PRO A 50 16.59 0.63 4.80
CA PRO A 50 17.08 1.99 4.97
C PRO A 50 16.03 2.85 5.70
N TRP A 51 16.46 3.61 6.70
CA TRP A 51 15.58 4.42 7.54
C TRP A 51 16.12 5.82 7.76
N ALA A 52 15.26 6.75 8.17
CA ALA A 52 15.63 8.09 8.56
C ALA A 52 15.49 8.29 10.07
N LEU A 53 16.41 9.07 10.67
CA LEU A 53 16.27 9.55 12.05
C LEU A 53 15.06 10.47 12.18
N THR A 54 14.86 11.34 11.19
CA THR A 54 13.70 12.24 11.12
C THR A 54 12.45 11.45 10.77
N PRO A 55 11.42 11.40 11.64
CA PRO A 55 10.12 10.83 11.32
C PRO A 55 9.26 11.83 10.54
N LYS A 56 8.16 11.36 9.97
CA LYS A 56 7.01 12.21 9.68
C LYS A 56 6.26 12.47 10.99
N VAL A 57 5.98 13.73 11.25
CA VAL A 57 5.25 14.15 12.45
C VAL A 57 3.99 14.90 12.03
N PHE A 58 2.84 14.28 12.20
CA PHE A 58 1.56 14.87 11.85
C PHE A 58 0.89 15.50 13.07
N ASP A 59 0.34 16.70 12.91
CA ASP A 59 -0.57 17.28 13.89
C ASP A 59 -2.00 16.71 13.75
N GLY A 60 -2.85 16.98 14.75
CA GLY A 60 -4.22 16.51 14.76
C GLY A 60 -5.03 16.90 13.51
N PRO A 61 -5.00 18.17 13.04
CA PRO A 61 -5.66 18.60 11.80
C PRO A 61 -5.18 17.83 10.56
N THR A 62 -3.88 17.64 10.39
CA THR A 62 -3.32 16.89 9.24
C THR A 62 -3.76 15.43 9.26
N ILE A 63 -3.72 14.77 10.42
CA ILE A 63 -4.22 13.37 10.54
C ILE A 63 -5.72 13.28 10.27
N ALA A 64 -6.51 14.28 10.67
CA ALA A 64 -7.94 14.31 10.36
C ALA A 64 -8.17 14.44 8.84
N LEU A 65 -7.41 15.30 8.16
CA LEU A 65 -7.44 15.45 6.70
C LEU A 65 -7.09 14.12 6.00
N LEU A 66 -5.97 13.49 6.37
CA LEU A 66 -5.52 12.24 5.76
C LEU A 66 -6.50 11.09 6.01
N ARG A 67 -7.11 11.02 7.19
CA ARG A 67 -8.16 10.04 7.49
C ARG A 67 -9.37 10.24 6.58
N ASP A 68 -9.88 11.47 6.47
CA ASP A 68 -11.03 11.78 5.61
C ASP A 68 -10.74 11.47 4.15
N ALA A 69 -9.54 11.82 3.67
CA ALA A 69 -9.06 11.51 2.33
C ALA A 69 -9.03 10.00 2.07
N ALA A 70 -8.41 9.22 2.97
CA ALA A 70 -8.30 7.78 2.84
C ALA A 70 -9.67 7.09 2.86
N GLU A 71 -10.52 7.42 3.84
CA GLU A 71 -11.84 6.81 3.99
C GLU A 71 -12.80 7.21 2.86
N THR A 72 -12.66 8.42 2.31
CA THR A 72 -13.42 8.83 1.11
C THR A 72 -12.98 8.03 -0.11
N MET A 73 -11.68 7.91 -0.37
CA MET A 73 -11.18 7.07 -1.46
C MET A 73 -11.55 5.60 -1.24
N GLY A 74 -11.54 5.10 0.00
CA GLY A 74 -12.00 3.76 0.35
C GLY A 74 -13.44 3.51 -0.08
N ARG A 75 -14.38 4.43 0.22
CA ARG A 75 -15.78 4.33 -0.23
C ARG A 75 -15.90 4.35 -1.76
N ILE A 76 -15.10 5.18 -2.43
CA ILE A 76 -15.06 5.24 -3.90
C ILE A 76 -14.59 3.91 -4.47
N MET A 77 -13.48 3.35 -3.97
CA MET A 77 -12.97 2.06 -4.41
C MET A 77 -13.97 0.92 -4.20
N ASP A 78 -14.67 0.89 -3.07
CA ASP A 78 -15.73 -0.09 -2.80
C ASP A 78 -16.88 -0.01 -3.83
N LYS A 79 -17.33 1.21 -4.18
CA LYS A 79 -18.35 1.42 -5.21
C LYS A 79 -17.88 0.92 -6.58
N LEU A 80 -16.64 1.23 -6.97
CA LEU A 80 -16.09 0.79 -8.26
C LEU A 80 -15.86 -0.72 -8.31
N THR A 81 -15.39 -1.34 -7.20
CA THR A 81 -15.24 -2.79 -7.09
C THR A 81 -16.59 -3.50 -7.25
N ARG A 82 -17.64 -2.94 -6.65
CA ARG A 82 -19.00 -3.46 -6.80
C ARG A 82 -19.52 -3.28 -8.22
N ALA A 83 -19.32 -2.08 -8.81
CA ALA A 83 -19.68 -1.81 -10.20
C ALA A 83 -18.97 -2.76 -11.19
N PHE A 84 -17.69 -3.05 -10.98
CA PHE A 84 -16.94 -4.02 -11.78
C PHE A 84 -17.60 -5.42 -11.78
N ARG A 85 -18.09 -5.86 -10.64
CA ARG A 85 -18.73 -7.18 -10.52
C ARG A 85 -20.14 -7.23 -11.11
N GLU A 86 -20.90 -6.15 -10.98
CA GLU A 86 -22.34 -6.11 -11.26
C GLU A 86 -22.69 -5.58 -12.67
N ASP A 87 -21.79 -4.79 -13.29
CA ASP A 87 -22.01 -4.17 -14.58
C ASP A 87 -20.92 -4.59 -15.58
N GLU A 88 -21.30 -5.41 -16.58
CA GLU A 88 -20.39 -5.91 -17.62
C GLU A 88 -19.79 -4.76 -18.46
N ALA A 89 -20.59 -3.76 -18.83
CA ALA A 89 -20.11 -2.62 -19.59
C ALA A 89 -19.09 -1.78 -18.82
N PHE A 90 -19.23 -1.68 -17.50
CA PHE A 90 -18.23 -1.03 -16.64
C PHE A 90 -16.96 -1.89 -16.51
N ARG A 91 -17.11 -3.19 -16.37
CA ARG A 91 -16.00 -4.16 -16.30
C ARG A 91 -15.12 -4.10 -17.54
N ASP A 92 -15.72 -3.97 -18.73
CA ASP A 92 -15.03 -3.92 -20.02
C ASP A 92 -14.10 -2.70 -20.14
N LEU A 93 -14.35 -1.62 -19.38
CA LEU A 93 -13.50 -0.43 -19.36
C LEU A 93 -12.08 -0.71 -18.83
N PHE A 94 -11.91 -1.76 -18.03
CA PHE A 94 -10.60 -2.13 -17.49
C PHE A 94 -9.71 -2.87 -18.50
N GLY A 95 -10.28 -3.36 -19.62
CA GLY A 95 -9.53 -4.04 -20.67
C GLY A 95 -8.86 -5.35 -20.23
N LEU A 96 -9.35 -5.98 -19.15
CA LEU A 96 -8.75 -7.21 -18.61
C LEU A 96 -9.04 -8.41 -19.52
N ASP A 97 -8.12 -9.39 -19.47
CA ASP A 97 -8.41 -10.72 -20.05
C ASP A 97 -9.71 -11.28 -19.46
N PRO A 98 -10.58 -11.92 -20.26
CA PRO A 98 -11.86 -12.43 -19.79
C PRO A 98 -11.76 -13.43 -18.61
N GLU A 99 -10.69 -14.25 -18.55
CA GLU A 99 -10.49 -15.17 -17.45
C GLU A 99 -10.03 -14.44 -16.17
N LEU A 100 -9.16 -13.45 -16.32
CA LEU A 100 -8.76 -12.57 -15.20
C LEU A 100 -9.97 -11.80 -14.67
N ALA A 101 -10.80 -11.24 -15.55
CA ALA A 101 -12.04 -10.57 -15.16
C ALA A 101 -13.00 -11.52 -14.43
N ARG A 102 -13.11 -12.80 -14.87
CA ARG A 102 -13.88 -13.85 -14.18
C ARG A 102 -13.35 -14.11 -12.77
N LEU A 103 -12.03 -14.23 -12.60
CA LEU A 103 -11.41 -14.38 -11.28
C LEU A 103 -11.76 -13.21 -10.35
N CYS A 104 -11.71 -11.99 -10.85
CA CYS A 104 -12.07 -10.79 -10.08
C CYS A 104 -13.56 -10.73 -9.68
N CYS A 105 -14.41 -11.53 -10.30
CA CYS A 105 -15.82 -11.67 -9.93
C CYS A 105 -16.10 -12.80 -8.94
N LEU A 106 -15.10 -13.57 -8.50
CA LEU A 106 -15.30 -14.66 -7.54
C LEU A 106 -15.86 -14.15 -6.20
N PRO A 107 -16.74 -14.93 -5.56
CA PRO A 107 -17.30 -14.56 -4.26
C PRO A 107 -16.22 -14.59 -3.16
N THR A 108 -16.38 -13.76 -2.15
CA THR A 108 -15.49 -13.75 -0.96
C THR A 108 -16.14 -14.38 0.25
N GLY A 109 -17.49 -14.36 0.33
CA GLY A 109 -18.25 -14.84 1.47
C GLY A 109 -18.24 -13.90 2.69
N TYR A 110 -17.62 -12.71 2.59
CA TYR A 110 -17.68 -11.64 3.58
C TYR A 110 -18.10 -10.33 2.89
N GLU A 111 -18.58 -9.35 3.70
CA GLU A 111 -19.20 -8.13 3.17
C GLU A 111 -18.20 -7.09 2.65
N CYS A 112 -17.05 -6.94 3.31
CA CYS A 112 -16.05 -5.94 2.95
C CYS A 112 -15.49 -6.20 1.54
N GLU A 113 -15.59 -5.22 0.64
CA GLU A 113 -15.05 -5.39 -0.72
C GLU A 113 -13.52 -5.43 -0.71
N ILE A 114 -12.88 -4.54 0.07
CA ILE A 114 -11.42 -4.38 0.14
C ILE A 114 -10.97 -4.41 1.62
N PRO A 115 -10.64 -5.59 2.18
CA PRO A 115 -10.23 -5.70 3.58
C PRO A 115 -8.92 -4.99 3.92
N LEU A 116 -8.00 -4.91 2.97
CA LEU A 116 -6.68 -4.30 3.10
C LEU A 116 -6.41 -3.42 1.90
N ALA A 117 -6.16 -2.14 2.14
CA ALA A 117 -5.64 -1.23 1.14
C ALA A 117 -4.58 -0.30 1.74
N ARG A 118 -3.75 0.26 0.86
CA ARG A 118 -2.93 1.43 1.12
C ARG A 118 -3.07 2.37 -0.06
N VAL A 119 -3.58 3.57 0.19
CA VAL A 119 -3.71 4.59 -0.85
C VAL A 119 -2.55 5.57 -0.68
N ASP A 120 -1.73 5.72 -1.72
CA ASP A 120 -0.53 6.51 -1.66
C ASP A 120 -0.81 7.92 -2.19
N VAL A 121 -0.37 8.94 -1.43
CA VAL A 121 -0.59 10.36 -1.73
C VAL A 121 0.72 11.14 -1.68
N PHE A 122 0.75 12.25 -2.41
CA PHE A 122 1.71 13.34 -2.24
C PHE A 122 0.99 14.47 -1.50
N LEU A 123 1.40 14.76 -0.29
CA LEU A 123 0.82 15.78 0.59
C LEU A 123 1.70 17.03 0.61
N ASP A 124 1.13 18.19 0.34
CA ASP A 124 1.72 19.47 0.70
C ASP A 124 1.34 19.82 2.15
N GLU A 125 2.29 19.74 3.06
CA GLU A 125 2.05 19.92 4.49
C GLU A 125 1.82 21.37 4.90
N GLU A 126 2.09 22.33 4.05
CA GLU A 126 1.84 23.76 4.33
C GLU A 126 0.41 24.15 3.96
N THR A 127 -0.08 23.65 2.82
CA THR A 127 -1.40 24.00 2.29
C THR A 127 -2.47 22.99 2.66
N GLY A 128 -2.09 21.73 2.87
CA GLY A 128 -3.00 20.59 3.01
C GLY A 128 -3.51 20.06 1.67
N ASP A 129 -3.02 20.56 0.56
CA ASP A 129 -3.32 20.01 -0.76
C ASP A 129 -2.64 18.65 -0.91
N PHE A 130 -3.32 17.70 -1.54
CA PHE A 130 -2.76 16.38 -1.80
C PHE A 130 -3.26 15.81 -3.13
N GLN A 131 -2.46 14.88 -3.68
CA GLN A 131 -2.81 14.15 -4.90
C GLN A 131 -2.57 12.66 -4.69
N PHE A 132 -3.54 11.81 -5.07
CA PHE A 132 -3.36 10.37 -5.09
C PHE A 132 -2.40 9.96 -6.21
N CYS A 133 -1.46 9.06 -5.89
CA CYS A 133 -0.52 8.55 -6.89
C CYS A 133 -0.66 7.06 -7.19
N GLU A 134 -1.19 6.27 -6.24
CA GLU A 134 -1.38 4.84 -6.38
C GLU A 134 -2.44 4.31 -5.39
N LEU A 135 -3.20 3.29 -5.81
CA LEU A 135 -4.18 2.60 -4.97
C LEU A 135 -3.73 1.14 -4.82
N ASN A 136 -3.11 0.80 -3.70
CA ASN A 136 -2.61 -0.55 -3.43
C ASN A 136 -3.69 -1.34 -2.68
N THR A 137 -4.57 -2.00 -3.42
CA THR A 137 -5.69 -2.79 -2.88
C THR A 137 -5.47 -4.29 -2.97
N ASP A 138 -4.45 -4.75 -3.70
CA ASP A 138 -4.13 -6.14 -3.93
C ASP A 138 -2.67 -6.42 -3.56
N GLY A 139 -2.40 -7.27 -2.58
CA GLY A 139 -1.06 -7.59 -2.10
C GLY A 139 -0.35 -6.44 -1.36
N SER A 140 -1.09 -5.50 -0.75
CA SER A 140 -0.51 -4.35 -0.03
C SER A 140 0.45 -4.79 1.09
N ALA A 141 1.59 -4.11 1.21
CA ALA A 141 2.68 -4.42 2.14
C ALA A 141 3.23 -3.15 2.83
N GLY A 142 4.31 -3.29 3.62
CA GLY A 142 5.03 -2.19 4.26
C GLY A 142 4.67 -1.97 5.74
N MET A 143 3.74 -2.72 6.30
CA MET A 143 3.26 -2.57 7.68
C MET A 143 4.39 -2.80 8.70
N VAL A 144 5.15 -3.89 8.55
CA VAL A 144 6.27 -4.22 9.45
C VAL A 144 7.34 -3.13 9.41
N THR A 145 7.67 -2.65 8.21
CA THR A 145 8.61 -1.52 8.05
C THR A 145 8.12 -0.27 8.77
N THR A 146 6.82 0.05 8.67
CA THR A 146 6.22 1.22 9.34
C THR A 146 6.39 1.14 10.86
N ASP A 147 6.00 0.01 11.46
CA ASP A 147 6.04 -0.17 12.90
C ASP A 147 7.48 -0.22 13.42
N GLU A 148 8.36 -1.00 12.77
CA GLU A 148 9.73 -1.20 13.25
C GLU A 148 10.60 0.05 13.09
N VAL A 149 10.44 0.82 12.00
CA VAL A 149 11.16 2.10 11.84
C VAL A 149 10.65 3.13 12.86
N THR A 150 9.34 3.18 13.11
CA THR A 150 8.80 4.04 14.18
C THR A 150 9.38 3.68 15.54
N ARG A 151 9.50 2.38 15.86
CA ARG A 151 10.14 1.91 17.09
C ARG A 151 11.62 2.26 17.14
N ALA A 152 12.36 2.16 16.02
CA ALA A 152 13.78 2.55 15.95
C ALA A 152 13.97 4.04 16.27
N VAL A 153 13.16 4.92 15.69
CA VAL A 153 13.15 6.36 15.99
C VAL A 153 12.90 6.60 17.49
N ARG A 154 11.95 5.90 18.09
CA ARG A 154 11.59 6.04 19.51
C ARG A 154 12.68 5.59 20.50
N LEU A 155 13.69 4.86 20.05
CA LEU A 155 14.86 4.49 20.85
C LEU A 155 15.93 5.59 20.93
N THR A 156 15.74 6.71 20.24
CA THR A 156 16.75 7.77 20.12
C THR A 156 16.61 8.82 21.21
N PRO A 157 17.70 9.44 21.67
CA PRO A 157 17.68 10.63 22.52
C PRO A 157 16.88 11.80 21.91
N THR A 158 16.94 11.95 20.58
CA THR A 158 16.16 12.97 19.86
C THR A 158 14.67 12.80 20.12
N TYR A 159 14.15 11.58 19.96
CA TYR A 159 12.75 11.28 20.28
C TYR A 159 12.43 11.52 21.77
N ALA A 160 13.30 11.09 22.66
CA ALA A 160 13.06 11.26 24.10
C ALA A 160 12.92 12.74 24.50
N GLU A 161 13.70 13.63 23.90
CA GLU A 161 13.56 15.08 24.11
C GLU A 161 12.30 15.63 23.41
N PHE A 162 11.96 15.13 22.21
CA PHE A 162 10.73 15.50 21.52
C PHE A 162 9.48 15.08 22.33
N GLU A 163 9.42 13.84 22.81
CA GLU A 163 8.33 13.33 23.65
C GLU A 163 8.18 14.14 24.96
N ARG A 164 9.29 14.57 25.55
CA ARG A 164 9.26 15.44 26.75
C ARG A 164 8.59 16.78 26.47
N ARG A 165 8.73 17.33 25.25
CA ARG A 165 8.09 18.58 24.81
C ARG A 165 6.65 18.37 24.39
N HIS A 166 6.36 17.21 23.81
CA HIS A 166 5.04 16.82 23.29
C HIS A 166 4.54 15.54 23.97
N PRO A 167 4.04 15.60 25.22
CA PRO A 167 3.60 14.41 25.97
C PRO A 167 2.39 13.69 25.34
N SER A 168 1.68 14.31 24.39
CA SER A 168 0.59 13.72 23.64
C SER A 168 1.05 12.94 22.40
N VAL A 169 2.37 12.86 22.14
CA VAL A 169 2.89 12.15 20.98
C VAL A 169 2.50 10.68 21.02
N ARG A 170 1.98 10.19 19.89
CA ARG A 170 1.56 8.81 19.70
C ARG A 170 1.96 8.31 18.32
N TRP A 171 1.75 7.05 18.05
CA TRP A 171 2.04 6.36 16.79
C TRP A 171 0.93 5.39 16.44
N PHE A 172 1.04 4.72 15.29
CA PHE A 172 0.14 3.67 14.86
C PHE A 172 0.80 2.29 15.09
N ASP A 173 0.04 1.31 15.55
CA ASP A 173 0.42 -0.11 15.61
C ASP A 173 -0.28 -0.81 14.42
N VAL A 174 0.30 -0.66 13.23
CA VAL A 174 -0.33 -1.02 11.96
C VAL A 174 -0.47 -2.54 11.81
N CYS A 175 0.56 -3.30 12.21
CA CYS A 175 0.54 -4.76 12.13
C CYS A 175 -0.55 -5.38 13.00
N GLU A 176 -0.68 -4.93 14.25
CA GLU A 176 -1.72 -5.40 15.17
C GLU A 176 -3.13 -5.02 14.64
N SER A 177 -3.29 -3.80 14.14
CA SER A 177 -4.55 -3.33 13.56
C SER A 177 -4.97 -4.16 12.34
N TRP A 178 -3.99 -4.58 11.52
CA TRP A 178 -4.28 -5.47 10.41
C TRP A 178 -4.71 -6.86 10.86
N VAL A 179 -4.00 -7.45 11.81
CA VAL A 179 -4.36 -8.79 12.35
C VAL A 179 -5.77 -8.76 12.95
N ASP A 180 -6.13 -7.70 13.69
CA ASP A 180 -7.49 -7.53 14.23
C ASP A 180 -8.53 -7.51 13.10
N THR A 181 -8.28 -6.77 12.02
CA THR A 181 -9.18 -6.70 10.86
C THR A 181 -9.25 -8.02 10.08
N LEU A 182 -8.13 -8.71 9.92
CA LEU A 182 -8.07 -10.03 9.29
C LEU A 182 -8.96 -11.04 10.05
N LEU A 183 -8.85 -11.08 11.37
CA LEU A 183 -9.67 -11.96 12.21
C LEU A 183 -11.14 -11.51 12.27
N GLU A 184 -11.42 -10.21 12.22
CA GLU A 184 -12.79 -9.67 12.09
C GLU A 184 -13.42 -10.10 10.76
N THR A 185 -12.67 -10.00 9.66
CA THR A 185 -13.11 -10.44 8.33
C THR A 185 -13.44 -11.93 8.31
N TYR A 186 -12.58 -12.76 8.94
CA TYR A 186 -12.85 -14.19 9.09
C TYR A 186 -14.12 -14.47 9.90
N ARG A 187 -14.37 -13.75 10.99
CA ARG A 187 -15.60 -13.89 11.79
C ARG A 187 -16.85 -13.55 10.99
N GLY A 188 -16.76 -12.56 10.09
CA GLY A 188 -17.86 -12.16 9.21
C GLY A 188 -18.06 -13.07 8.00
N TRP A 189 -17.13 -14.01 7.74
CA TRP A 189 -17.21 -14.91 6.60
C TRP A 189 -18.34 -15.93 6.79
N GLN A 190 -19.19 -16.07 5.78
CA GLN A 190 -20.40 -16.91 5.86
C GLN A 190 -20.16 -18.38 5.48
N GLY A 191 -18.92 -18.71 5.05
CA GLY A 191 -18.58 -20.06 4.65
C GLY A 191 -19.32 -20.52 3.40
N LYS A 192 -19.32 -21.86 3.20
CA LYS A 192 -20.13 -22.51 2.17
C LYS A 192 -21.58 -22.50 2.59
N ALA A 193 -22.51 -22.18 1.68
CA ALA A 193 -23.93 -22.26 1.93
C ALA A 193 -24.31 -23.66 2.47
N GLY A 194 -24.88 -23.73 3.69
CA GLY A 194 -25.26 -24.97 4.35
C GLY A 194 -24.11 -25.64 5.15
N ALA A 195 -22.94 -25.04 5.25
CA ALA A 195 -21.90 -25.50 6.16
C ALA A 195 -22.27 -25.24 7.62
N PRO A 196 -21.80 -26.09 8.58
CA PRO A 196 -21.91 -25.75 10.01
C PRO A 196 -21.15 -24.45 10.27
N THR A 197 -21.59 -23.70 11.31
CA THR A 197 -20.92 -22.48 11.75
C THR A 197 -19.41 -22.74 11.94
N HIS A 198 -18.57 -21.93 11.30
CA HIS A 198 -17.13 -22.00 11.49
C HIS A 198 -16.75 -21.43 12.89
N PRO A 199 -15.57 -21.78 13.45
CA PRO A 199 -15.08 -21.21 14.71
C PRO A 199 -14.95 -19.68 14.64
N GLU A 200 -15.01 -19.00 15.78
CA GLU A 200 -14.80 -17.53 15.85
C GLU A 200 -13.38 -17.09 15.42
N ALA A 201 -12.40 -17.98 15.50
CA ALA A 201 -11.04 -17.79 14.99
C ALA A 201 -10.61 -18.98 14.14
N PRO A 202 -9.81 -18.78 13.08
CA PRO A 202 -9.28 -19.87 12.28
C PRO A 202 -8.35 -20.74 13.14
N ARG A 203 -8.39 -22.06 12.93
CA ARG A 203 -7.43 -23.01 13.54
C ARG A 203 -6.11 -22.95 12.81
N ASN A 204 -6.17 -22.92 11.46
CA ASN A 204 -5.03 -22.81 10.57
C ASN A 204 -5.23 -21.66 9.60
N LEU A 205 -4.34 -20.68 9.66
CA LEU A 205 -4.27 -19.54 8.75
C LEU A 205 -3.02 -19.68 7.88
N ALA A 206 -3.19 -19.61 6.57
CA ALA A 206 -2.08 -19.55 5.62
C ALA A 206 -1.86 -18.11 5.12
N ILE A 207 -0.63 -17.60 5.22
CA ILE A 207 -0.21 -16.40 4.50
C ILE A 207 0.36 -16.90 3.17
N VAL A 208 -0.34 -16.57 2.07
CA VAL A 208 -0.11 -17.20 0.77
C VAL A 208 0.51 -16.23 -0.22
N ASP A 209 1.67 -16.60 -0.76
CA ASP A 209 2.38 -15.87 -1.80
C ASP A 209 3.26 -16.85 -2.62
N TYR A 210 3.87 -16.39 -3.71
CA TYR A 210 4.99 -17.10 -4.32
C TYR A 210 6.28 -16.80 -3.55
N ALA A 211 7.05 -17.83 -3.21
CA ALA A 211 8.24 -17.67 -2.38
C ALA A 211 9.29 -16.73 -2.99
N GLU A 212 9.41 -16.73 -4.33
CA GLU A 212 10.31 -15.82 -5.05
C GLU A 212 9.80 -14.37 -5.16
N SER A 213 8.50 -14.15 -4.98
CA SER A 213 7.88 -12.82 -5.03
C SER A 213 7.87 -12.14 -3.67
N VAL A 214 7.99 -12.91 -2.59
CA VAL A 214 8.14 -12.36 -1.24
C VAL A 214 9.53 -11.72 -1.12
N ILE A 215 9.55 -10.41 -1.07
CA ILE A 215 10.78 -9.61 -0.98
C ILE A 215 11.48 -9.85 0.36
N SER A 216 10.69 -10.15 1.41
CA SER A 216 11.19 -10.54 2.71
C SER A 216 10.23 -11.55 3.35
N THR A 217 10.70 -12.78 3.58
CA THR A 217 9.98 -13.77 4.38
C THR A 217 9.89 -13.35 5.84
N ASP A 218 10.82 -12.52 6.31
CA ASP A 218 10.85 -12.01 7.68
C ASP A 218 9.59 -11.18 7.99
N ASP A 219 9.05 -10.43 6.99
CA ASP A 219 7.77 -9.72 7.11
C ASP A 219 6.61 -10.69 7.42
N VAL A 220 6.59 -11.84 6.76
CA VAL A 220 5.59 -12.90 7.02
C VAL A 220 5.76 -13.49 8.40
N ASP A 221 7.01 -13.78 8.82
CA ASP A 221 7.31 -14.38 10.12
C ASP A 221 6.83 -13.48 11.27
N HIS A 222 6.96 -12.15 11.12
CA HIS A 222 6.40 -11.20 12.09
C HIS A 222 4.88 -11.36 12.28
N PHE A 223 4.13 -11.49 11.20
CA PHE A 223 2.67 -11.72 11.30
C PHE A 223 2.34 -13.11 11.88
N VAL A 224 3.14 -14.11 11.57
CA VAL A 224 3.00 -15.46 12.17
C VAL A 224 3.18 -15.38 13.69
N GLU A 225 4.12 -14.57 14.19
CA GLU A 225 4.32 -14.35 15.62
C GLU A 225 3.10 -13.67 16.26
N ILE A 226 2.59 -12.57 15.68
CA ILE A 226 1.40 -11.87 16.19
C ILE A 226 0.18 -12.81 16.21
N LEU A 227 -0.05 -13.57 15.13
CA LEU A 227 -1.17 -14.51 15.05
C LEU A 227 -1.06 -15.62 16.09
N ARG A 228 0.16 -16.12 16.35
CA ARG A 228 0.42 -17.13 17.40
C ARG A 228 0.10 -16.57 18.78
N ASP A 229 0.46 -15.33 19.07
CA ASP A 229 0.15 -14.68 20.34
C ASP A 229 -1.38 -14.48 20.52
N ARG A 230 -2.14 -14.40 19.40
CA ARG A 230 -3.60 -14.41 19.40
C ARG A 230 -4.21 -15.83 19.42
N GLY A 231 -3.39 -16.87 19.55
CA GLY A 231 -3.83 -18.28 19.63
C GLY A 231 -4.21 -18.90 18.29
N VAL A 232 -3.80 -18.29 17.17
CA VAL A 232 -4.02 -18.79 15.80
C VAL A 232 -2.76 -19.49 15.31
N THR A 233 -2.87 -20.73 14.83
CA THR A 233 -1.78 -21.38 14.10
C THR A 233 -1.68 -20.73 12.72
N ALA A 234 -0.52 -20.15 12.40
CA ALA A 234 -0.29 -19.50 11.12
C ALA A 234 1.05 -19.93 10.53
N SER A 235 1.13 -20.00 9.21
CA SER A 235 2.35 -20.30 8.46
C SER A 235 2.35 -19.62 7.08
N PHE A 236 3.54 -19.42 6.51
CA PHE A 236 3.69 -19.13 5.10
C PHE A 236 3.41 -20.39 4.29
N VAL A 237 2.67 -20.24 3.20
CA VAL A 237 2.41 -21.32 2.23
C VAL A 237 2.66 -20.78 0.82
N ASP A 238 3.59 -21.39 0.08
CA ASP A 238 3.77 -21.12 -1.33
C ASP A 238 2.50 -21.48 -2.09
N VAL A 239 2.09 -20.63 -3.03
CA VAL A 239 0.91 -20.86 -3.88
C VAL A 239 0.92 -22.27 -4.48
N ARG A 240 2.09 -22.76 -4.91
CA ARG A 240 2.27 -24.06 -5.57
C ARG A 240 2.01 -25.26 -4.67
N ASP A 241 2.06 -25.07 -3.35
CA ASP A 241 1.84 -26.13 -2.35
C ASP A 241 0.36 -26.28 -1.94
N LEU A 242 -0.51 -25.38 -2.43
CA LEU A 242 -1.93 -25.45 -2.18
C LEU A 242 -2.59 -26.58 -3.00
N ARG A 243 -3.61 -27.21 -2.41
CA ARG A 243 -4.42 -28.24 -3.08
C ARG A 243 -5.82 -28.30 -2.50
N VAL A 244 -6.77 -28.70 -3.30
CA VAL A 244 -8.07 -29.17 -2.80
C VAL A 244 -7.94 -30.63 -2.41
N SER A 245 -8.36 -31.00 -1.20
CA SER A 245 -8.31 -32.36 -0.69
C SER A 245 -9.59 -32.73 0.07
N ALA A 246 -9.79 -34.02 0.36
CA ALA A 246 -10.88 -34.45 1.21
C ALA A 246 -10.44 -34.54 2.67
N ALA A 247 -11.21 -33.95 3.58
CA ALA A 247 -11.08 -34.16 5.01
C ALA A 247 -11.48 -35.58 5.41
N GLY A 248 -11.22 -35.95 6.65
CA GLY A 248 -11.52 -37.30 7.16
C GLY A 248 -13.01 -37.72 7.12
N ASP A 249 -13.92 -36.76 7.04
CA ASP A 249 -15.35 -36.96 6.87
C ASP A 249 -15.82 -36.91 5.40
N GLY A 250 -14.87 -36.76 4.46
CA GLY A 250 -15.13 -36.69 3.02
C GLY A 250 -15.48 -35.28 2.51
N THR A 251 -15.51 -34.25 3.37
CA THR A 251 -15.72 -32.85 2.95
C THR A 251 -14.50 -32.32 2.18
N GLU A 252 -14.74 -31.58 1.10
CA GLU A 252 -13.65 -30.87 0.40
C GLU A 252 -13.15 -29.68 1.23
N VAL A 253 -11.85 -29.55 1.31
CA VAL A 253 -11.14 -28.46 2.02
C VAL A 253 -9.97 -27.95 1.17
N LEU A 254 -9.58 -26.69 1.37
CA LEU A 254 -8.27 -26.22 0.94
C LEU A 254 -7.23 -26.77 1.93
N ALA A 255 -6.10 -27.24 1.42
CA ALA A 255 -5.00 -27.75 2.25
C ALA A 255 -3.65 -27.26 1.73
N GLY A 256 -2.73 -27.04 2.65
CA GLY A 256 -1.31 -26.81 2.44
C GLY A 256 -0.46 -28.00 2.91
N PRO A 257 0.87 -27.84 3.05
CA PRO A 257 1.78 -28.86 3.53
C PRO A 257 1.37 -29.43 4.90
N ASP A 258 0.94 -28.57 5.81
CA ASP A 258 0.63 -28.92 7.21
C ASP A 258 -0.82 -29.37 7.44
N GLY A 259 -1.62 -29.46 6.38
CA GLY A 259 -3.01 -29.93 6.47
C GLY A 259 -4.07 -28.92 6.02
N PRO A 260 -5.33 -29.07 6.50
CA PRO A 260 -6.43 -28.19 6.13
C PRO A 260 -6.21 -26.72 6.55
N ILE A 261 -6.64 -25.78 5.70
CA ILE A 261 -6.55 -24.34 5.90
C ILE A 261 -7.97 -23.79 6.04
N ASP A 262 -8.24 -23.09 7.15
CA ASP A 262 -9.52 -22.43 7.41
C ASP A 262 -9.58 -21.00 6.84
N CYS A 263 -8.43 -20.31 6.87
CA CYS A 263 -8.30 -18.93 6.43
C CYS A 263 -7.02 -18.74 5.62
N VAL A 264 -7.13 -18.00 4.55
CA VAL A 264 -6.00 -17.54 3.74
C VAL A 264 -5.92 -16.01 3.83
N TRP A 265 -4.77 -15.50 4.20
CA TRP A 265 -4.40 -14.14 3.84
C TRP A 265 -3.62 -14.18 2.53
N ARG A 266 -4.29 -13.81 1.44
CA ARG A 266 -3.68 -13.79 0.11
C ARG A 266 -2.82 -12.54 -0.04
N ARG A 267 -1.51 -12.73 -0.17
CA ARG A 267 -0.53 -11.70 -0.54
C ARG A 267 -0.15 -11.78 -2.01
N ALA A 268 -0.17 -12.96 -2.60
CA ALA A 268 0.05 -13.16 -4.04
C ALA A 268 -0.89 -12.25 -4.84
N VAL A 269 -0.32 -11.38 -5.66
CA VAL A 269 -1.06 -10.42 -6.49
C VAL A 269 -1.88 -11.16 -7.53
N THR A 270 -3.10 -10.71 -7.81
CA THR A 270 -4.03 -11.38 -8.73
C THR A 270 -3.44 -11.53 -10.13
N GLY A 271 -2.80 -10.46 -10.67
CA GLY A 271 -2.12 -10.52 -11.96
C GLY A 271 -1.02 -11.59 -11.98
N GLU A 272 -0.23 -11.69 -10.92
CA GLU A 272 0.83 -12.70 -10.82
C GLU A 272 0.26 -14.14 -10.76
N LEU A 273 -0.85 -14.35 -10.03
CA LEU A 273 -1.54 -15.65 -10.02
C LEU A 273 -2.05 -16.04 -11.40
N PHE A 274 -2.47 -15.07 -12.21
CA PHE A 274 -2.91 -15.28 -13.58
C PHE A 274 -1.71 -15.57 -14.51
N ASP A 275 -0.60 -14.83 -14.37
CA ASP A 275 0.58 -14.97 -15.23
C ASP A 275 1.42 -16.21 -14.91
N LYS A 276 1.31 -16.76 -13.68
CA LYS A 276 2.01 -17.96 -13.21
C LYS A 276 1.04 -19.11 -12.90
N PRO A 277 0.30 -19.62 -13.91
CA PRO A 277 -0.72 -20.64 -13.67
C PRO A 277 -0.09 -21.92 -13.10
N CYS A 278 -0.71 -22.46 -12.03
CA CYS A 278 -0.31 -23.72 -11.43
C CYS A 278 -1.48 -24.35 -10.67
N ALA A 279 -1.38 -25.65 -10.36
CA ALA A 279 -2.45 -26.39 -9.67
C ALA A 279 -2.81 -25.75 -8.30
N GLY A 280 -1.88 -25.11 -7.64
CA GLY A 280 -2.14 -24.41 -6.37
C GLY A 280 -2.92 -23.10 -6.57
N ALA A 281 -2.66 -22.35 -7.64
CA ALA A 281 -3.46 -21.18 -8.01
C ALA A 281 -4.90 -21.58 -8.35
N ASP A 282 -5.08 -22.70 -9.08
CA ASP A 282 -6.41 -23.28 -9.35
C ASP A 282 -7.12 -23.71 -8.06
N ALA A 283 -6.37 -24.29 -7.10
CA ALA A 283 -6.91 -24.70 -5.82
C ALA A 283 -7.36 -23.50 -4.98
N LEU A 284 -6.60 -22.40 -5.02
CA LEU A 284 -6.94 -21.15 -4.33
C LEU A 284 -8.20 -20.51 -4.94
N ALA A 285 -8.28 -20.42 -6.27
CA ALA A 285 -9.48 -19.95 -6.96
C ALA A 285 -10.71 -20.82 -6.64
N ALA A 286 -10.55 -22.15 -6.68
CA ALA A 286 -11.60 -23.08 -6.30
C ALA A 286 -12.03 -22.94 -4.83
N ALA A 287 -11.10 -22.61 -3.93
CA ALA A 287 -11.42 -22.37 -2.53
C ALA A 287 -12.29 -21.12 -2.36
N ALA A 288 -11.97 -20.04 -3.08
CA ALA A 288 -12.80 -18.82 -3.09
C ALA A 288 -14.19 -19.10 -3.69
N GLU A 289 -14.24 -19.73 -4.87
CA GLU A 289 -15.49 -20.02 -5.59
C GLU A 289 -16.44 -20.92 -4.80
N ARG A 290 -15.90 -21.95 -4.14
CA ARG A 290 -16.68 -22.98 -3.43
C ARG A 290 -16.79 -22.76 -1.92
N GLY A 291 -16.16 -21.68 -1.40
CA GLY A 291 -16.14 -21.39 0.03
C GLY A 291 -15.45 -22.48 0.87
N LEU A 292 -14.30 -23.03 0.39
CA LEU A 292 -13.56 -24.06 1.09
C LEU A 292 -12.68 -23.52 2.21
N ALA A 293 -12.31 -22.25 2.11
CA ALA A 293 -11.61 -21.45 3.11
C ALA A 293 -12.02 -19.99 2.98
N CYS A 294 -11.86 -19.19 4.04
CA CYS A 294 -11.98 -17.74 3.98
C CYS A 294 -10.75 -17.16 3.29
N VAL A 295 -10.89 -16.64 2.07
CA VAL A 295 -9.78 -16.01 1.33
C VAL A 295 -9.85 -14.51 1.52
N VAL A 296 -9.10 -13.97 2.51
CA VAL A 296 -8.99 -12.54 2.77
C VAL A 296 -8.00 -11.91 1.78
N GLY A 297 -8.40 -10.79 1.15
CA GLY A 297 -7.75 -10.28 -0.05
C GLY A 297 -8.25 -11.04 -1.29
N GLY A 298 -9.58 -11.11 -1.48
CA GLY A 298 -10.19 -11.78 -2.64
C GLY A 298 -9.78 -11.14 -3.97
N TYR A 299 -9.86 -11.86 -5.07
CA TYR A 299 -9.45 -11.40 -6.41
C TYR A 299 -10.12 -10.08 -6.86
N ARG A 300 -11.30 -9.76 -6.31
CA ARG A 300 -12.05 -8.53 -6.61
C ARG A 300 -11.31 -7.23 -6.28
N THR A 301 -10.23 -7.30 -5.47
CA THR A 301 -9.42 -6.14 -5.11
C THR A 301 -8.52 -5.69 -6.26
N TRP A 302 -8.27 -6.55 -7.26
CA TRP A 302 -7.33 -6.28 -8.36
C TRP A 302 -7.72 -5.13 -9.29
N PRO A 303 -8.96 -5.02 -9.82
CA PRO A 303 -9.28 -4.00 -10.81
C PRO A 303 -8.95 -2.58 -10.34
N VAL A 304 -9.30 -2.25 -9.09
CA VAL A 304 -9.04 -0.92 -8.52
C VAL A 304 -7.58 -0.74 -8.05
N ALA A 305 -6.74 -1.79 -8.09
CA ALA A 305 -5.30 -1.68 -7.92
C ALA A 305 -4.59 -1.29 -9.23
N THR A 306 -5.22 -1.54 -10.40
CA THR A 306 -4.64 -1.16 -11.68
C THR A 306 -4.70 0.35 -11.88
N LYS A 307 -3.72 0.91 -12.58
CA LYS A 307 -3.69 2.36 -12.84
C LYS A 307 -4.77 2.83 -13.82
N THR A 308 -5.37 1.90 -14.55
CA THR A 308 -6.56 2.14 -15.38
C THR A 308 -7.72 2.72 -14.56
N VAL A 309 -7.83 2.40 -13.26
CA VAL A 309 -8.87 2.98 -12.40
C VAL A 309 -8.81 4.51 -12.35
N PHE A 310 -7.62 5.11 -12.41
CA PHE A 310 -7.48 6.58 -12.42
C PHE A 310 -8.05 7.19 -13.69
N SER A 311 -7.88 6.54 -14.84
CA SER A 311 -8.48 6.96 -16.11
C SER A 311 -10.02 6.85 -16.05
N ILE A 312 -10.55 5.78 -15.44
CA ILE A 312 -11.98 5.59 -15.24
C ILE A 312 -12.56 6.65 -14.29
N LEU A 313 -11.87 6.92 -13.17
CA LEU A 313 -12.25 7.96 -12.20
C LEU A 313 -12.28 9.36 -12.84
N TRP A 314 -11.34 9.65 -13.73
CA TRP A 314 -11.27 10.94 -14.42
C TRP A 314 -12.27 11.08 -15.54
N GLY A 315 -12.73 9.97 -16.13
CA GLY A 315 -13.66 9.94 -17.24
C GLY A 315 -15.14 9.97 -16.83
N ASP A 316 -16.02 10.12 -17.85
CA ASP A 316 -17.48 10.11 -17.68
C ASP A 316 -18.06 8.83 -17.05
N PRO A 317 -17.44 7.62 -17.23
CA PRO A 317 -18.00 6.39 -16.64
C PRO A 317 -18.16 6.43 -15.13
N ALA A 318 -17.31 7.18 -14.40
CA ALA A 318 -17.42 7.32 -12.94
C ALA A 318 -18.72 8.01 -12.49
N GLU A 319 -19.28 8.92 -13.31
CA GLU A 319 -20.49 9.69 -12.97
C GLU A 319 -21.73 8.83 -12.69
N LYS A 320 -21.74 7.60 -13.22
CA LYS A 320 -22.83 6.63 -12.97
C LYS A 320 -22.83 6.06 -11.55
N TYR A 321 -21.66 6.00 -10.91
CA TYR A 321 -21.47 5.25 -9.65
C TYR A 321 -21.12 6.15 -8.46
N LEU A 322 -20.59 7.33 -8.72
CA LEU A 322 -20.17 8.28 -7.70
C LEU A 322 -21.20 9.39 -7.53
N ASP A 323 -21.36 9.86 -6.31
CA ASP A 323 -22.19 11.04 -6.05
C ASP A 323 -21.43 12.35 -6.36
N PRO A 324 -22.11 13.52 -6.44
CA PRO A 324 -21.49 14.78 -6.80
C PRO A 324 -20.32 15.20 -5.89
N ASP A 325 -20.36 14.88 -4.60
CA ASP A 325 -19.30 15.24 -3.66
C ASP A 325 -18.06 14.35 -3.89
N GLU A 326 -18.26 13.07 -4.17
CA GLU A 326 -17.18 12.14 -4.55
C GLU A 326 -16.54 12.51 -5.90
N LEU A 327 -17.36 12.91 -6.88
CA LEU A 327 -16.83 13.42 -8.17
C LEU A 327 -16.02 14.69 -7.97
N ALA A 328 -16.48 15.61 -7.14
CA ALA A 328 -15.73 16.81 -6.80
C ALA A 328 -14.40 16.47 -6.09
N PHE A 329 -14.42 15.50 -5.17
CA PHE A 329 -13.23 15.00 -4.51
C PHE A 329 -12.23 14.38 -5.51
N VAL A 330 -12.71 13.54 -6.44
CA VAL A 330 -11.85 12.96 -7.49
C VAL A 330 -11.23 14.07 -8.34
N ARG A 331 -12.00 15.06 -8.77
CA ARG A 331 -11.49 16.18 -9.60
C ARG A 331 -10.45 17.04 -8.85
N ALA A 332 -10.54 17.13 -7.54
CA ALA A 332 -9.58 17.89 -6.72
C ALA A 332 -8.29 17.10 -6.44
N HIS A 333 -8.37 15.78 -6.24
CA HIS A 333 -7.29 15.01 -5.62
C HIS A 333 -6.77 13.84 -6.46
N VAL A 334 -7.41 13.50 -7.58
CA VAL A 334 -6.90 12.50 -8.53
C VAL A 334 -6.32 13.25 -9.73
N PRO A 335 -5.04 13.06 -10.06
CA PRO A 335 -4.44 13.71 -11.22
C PRO A 335 -5.15 13.26 -12.52
N GLU A 336 -5.31 14.18 -13.48
CA GLU A 336 -5.82 13.86 -14.81
C GLU A 336 -5.07 12.64 -15.37
N THR A 337 -5.82 11.60 -15.70
CA THR A 337 -5.26 10.33 -16.17
C THR A 337 -6.03 9.85 -17.39
N ILE A 338 -5.30 9.38 -18.39
CA ILE A 338 -5.86 8.92 -19.66
C ILE A 338 -5.21 7.59 -20.02
N THR A 339 -6.01 6.60 -20.39
CA THR A 339 -5.50 5.38 -21.01
C THR A 339 -5.10 5.70 -22.44
N LEU A 340 -3.85 5.47 -22.78
CA LEU A 340 -3.32 5.74 -24.11
C LEU A 340 -3.76 4.69 -25.13
N SER A 341 -3.85 5.09 -26.38
CA SER A 341 -4.17 4.24 -27.54
C SER A 341 -3.31 4.65 -28.73
N PRO A 342 -2.90 3.71 -29.61
CA PRO A 342 -2.14 4.05 -30.83
C PRO A 342 -2.89 4.96 -31.80
N GLU A 343 -4.21 4.95 -31.77
CA GLU A 343 -5.07 5.80 -32.61
C GLU A 343 -5.33 7.18 -31.98
N GLY A 344 -4.89 7.39 -30.73
CA GLY A 344 -5.07 8.64 -29.99
C GLY A 344 -4.16 9.76 -30.49
N ASP A 345 -4.55 11.02 -30.22
CA ASP A 345 -3.68 12.16 -30.47
C ASP A 345 -2.63 12.29 -29.34
N LEU A 346 -1.38 11.93 -29.63
CA LEU A 346 -0.28 11.98 -28.68
C LEU A 346 0.48 13.33 -28.71
N ALA A 347 0.13 14.25 -29.61
CA ALA A 347 0.92 15.47 -29.85
C ALA A 347 1.03 16.36 -28.60
N CYS A 348 -0.06 16.55 -27.87
CA CYS A 348 -0.06 17.41 -26.67
C CYS A 348 0.85 16.84 -25.55
N TYR A 349 0.94 15.53 -25.41
CA TYR A 349 1.81 14.87 -24.40
C TYR A 349 3.28 14.98 -24.77
N LEU A 350 3.60 14.95 -26.07
CA LEU A 350 4.96 15.12 -26.58
C LEU A 350 5.43 16.57 -26.48
N GLU A 351 4.56 17.54 -26.73
CA GLU A 351 4.87 18.97 -26.68
C GLU A 351 5.06 19.47 -25.22
N HIS A 352 4.25 18.97 -24.30
CA HIS A 352 4.23 19.39 -22.90
C HIS A 352 4.76 18.32 -21.94
N LYS A 353 5.83 17.63 -22.32
CA LYS A 353 6.35 16.44 -21.59
C LYS A 353 6.54 16.62 -20.08
N CYS A 354 6.97 17.81 -19.64
CA CYS A 354 7.22 18.07 -18.22
C CYS A 354 5.96 18.04 -17.33
N ASP A 355 4.79 18.10 -17.95
CA ASP A 355 3.51 18.05 -17.25
C ASP A 355 2.99 16.61 -17.04
N TRP A 356 3.68 15.61 -17.58
CA TRP A 356 3.17 14.25 -17.68
C TRP A 356 4.13 13.18 -17.18
N ILE A 357 3.54 12.07 -16.74
CA ILE A 357 4.21 10.84 -16.35
C ILE A 357 3.51 9.64 -16.98
N VAL A 358 4.28 8.74 -17.57
CA VAL A 358 3.78 7.47 -18.13
C VAL A 358 3.91 6.39 -17.07
N LYS A 359 2.86 5.56 -16.92
CA LYS A 359 2.82 4.45 -15.97
C LYS A 359 2.24 3.21 -16.62
N PRO A 360 2.84 2.01 -16.44
CA PRO A 360 2.20 0.74 -16.82
C PRO A 360 0.84 0.58 -16.13
N ALA A 361 -0.14 0.06 -16.86
CA ALA A 361 -1.51 -0.07 -16.36
C ALA A 361 -1.60 -0.95 -15.10
N ASP A 362 -0.80 -2.02 -15.00
CA ASP A 362 -0.80 -3.01 -13.93
C ASP A 362 0.54 -3.13 -13.17
N GLY A 363 1.50 -2.25 -13.43
CA GLY A 363 2.81 -2.26 -12.77
C GLY A 363 2.78 -1.83 -11.30
N TYR A 364 3.72 -2.32 -10.50
CA TYR A 364 3.95 -1.95 -9.10
C TYR A 364 5.44 -1.67 -8.81
N GLY A 365 5.72 -1.00 -7.69
CA GLY A 365 7.10 -0.73 -7.23
C GLY A 365 7.88 0.29 -8.06
N GLY A 366 7.21 1.13 -8.85
CA GLY A 366 7.85 2.16 -9.67
C GLY A 366 8.42 1.67 -11.02
N ARG A 367 8.35 0.38 -11.31
CA ARG A 367 8.91 -0.20 -12.55
C ARG A 367 8.16 0.29 -13.77
N GLY A 368 8.91 0.69 -14.81
CA GLY A 368 8.36 1.18 -16.08
C GLY A 368 7.72 2.56 -16.01
N ILE A 369 7.82 3.26 -14.88
CA ILE A 369 7.36 4.64 -14.73
C ILE A 369 8.42 5.59 -15.28
N LEU A 370 8.00 6.56 -16.09
CA LEU A 370 8.88 7.63 -16.59
C LEU A 370 8.17 8.98 -16.52
N ALA A 371 8.77 9.93 -15.81
CA ALA A 371 8.33 11.31 -15.79
C ALA A 371 8.96 12.06 -16.98
N GLY A 372 8.16 12.82 -17.71
CA GLY A 372 8.67 13.56 -18.87
C GLY A 372 9.70 14.63 -18.52
N LEU A 373 9.71 15.10 -17.27
CA LEU A 373 10.72 16.04 -16.76
C LEU A 373 12.11 15.38 -16.57
N ASP A 374 12.17 14.03 -16.45
CA ASP A 374 13.41 13.27 -16.26
C ASP A 374 13.96 12.68 -17.57
N ALA A 375 13.20 12.82 -18.68
CA ALA A 375 13.54 12.25 -19.99
C ALA A 375 13.98 13.30 -21.00
N ASP A 376 14.88 12.94 -21.90
CA ASP A 376 15.06 13.72 -23.14
C ASP A 376 13.88 13.52 -24.11
N ASP A 377 13.83 14.31 -25.19
CA ASP A 377 12.67 14.29 -26.11
C ASP A 377 12.54 12.96 -26.86
N GLY A 378 13.67 12.27 -27.11
CA GLY A 378 13.69 10.97 -27.79
C GLY A 378 13.18 9.86 -26.87
N GLN A 379 13.71 9.79 -25.65
CA GLN A 379 13.29 8.85 -24.60
C GLN A 379 11.80 9.02 -24.26
N TRP A 380 11.36 10.28 -24.14
CA TRP A 380 9.96 10.56 -23.83
C TRP A 380 9.00 10.11 -24.93
N ARG A 381 9.34 10.41 -26.20
CA ARG A 381 8.56 9.97 -27.37
C ARG A 381 8.44 8.45 -27.40
N GLU A 382 9.58 7.74 -27.27
CA GLU A 382 9.59 6.28 -27.26
C GLU A 382 8.72 5.70 -26.12
N ALA A 383 8.79 6.28 -24.94
CA ALA A 383 7.97 5.85 -23.80
C ALA A 383 6.47 6.06 -24.04
N VAL A 384 6.07 7.24 -24.57
CA VAL A 384 4.64 7.53 -24.85
C VAL A 384 4.11 6.63 -25.97
N GLU A 385 4.88 6.39 -27.04
CA GLU A 385 4.48 5.50 -28.13
C GLU A 385 4.39 4.04 -27.66
N ALA A 386 5.33 3.57 -26.82
CA ALA A 386 5.29 2.23 -26.22
C ALA A 386 4.08 2.07 -25.29
N ALA A 387 3.82 3.05 -24.45
CA ALA A 387 2.66 3.07 -23.56
C ALA A 387 1.34 3.06 -24.33
N ALA A 388 1.24 3.80 -25.43
CA ALA A 388 0.06 3.80 -26.30
C ALA A 388 -0.16 2.42 -26.94
N ALA A 389 0.92 1.75 -27.35
CA ALA A 389 0.84 0.41 -27.93
C ALA A 389 0.44 -0.65 -26.88
N ALA A 390 0.79 -0.46 -25.61
CA ALA A 390 0.46 -1.36 -24.51
C ALA A 390 -0.93 -1.09 -23.88
N GLY A 391 -1.54 0.07 -24.13
CA GLY A 391 -2.76 0.52 -23.43
C GLY A 391 -2.46 0.99 -22.00
N ASP A 392 -1.24 1.46 -21.75
CA ASP A 392 -0.82 2.05 -20.48
C ASP A 392 -1.45 3.43 -20.25
N VAL A 393 -1.21 4.00 -19.06
CA VAL A 393 -1.77 5.31 -18.74
C VAL A 393 -0.73 6.41 -18.80
N ILE A 394 -1.19 7.59 -19.23
CA ILE A 394 -0.49 8.85 -19.02
C ILE A 394 -1.25 9.66 -17.97
N GLN A 395 -0.51 10.22 -17.02
CA GLN A 395 -1.09 10.95 -15.90
C GLN A 395 -0.42 12.32 -15.77
N ARG A 396 -1.19 13.33 -15.35
CA ARG A 396 -0.62 14.64 -15.01
C ARG A 396 0.39 14.47 -13.88
N TYR A 397 1.58 15.04 -14.07
CA TYR A 397 2.63 14.97 -13.05
C TYR A 397 2.19 15.73 -11.79
N ALA A 398 2.18 15.02 -10.65
CA ALA A 398 1.93 15.60 -9.33
C ALA A 398 3.27 15.81 -8.63
N PRO A 399 3.66 17.05 -8.30
CA PRO A 399 4.90 17.31 -7.59
C PRO A 399 4.83 16.76 -6.16
N GLN A 400 5.97 16.27 -5.70
CA GLN A 400 6.13 15.78 -4.33
C GLN A 400 6.60 16.92 -3.42
N TYR A 401 6.13 16.93 -2.18
CA TYR A 401 6.59 17.86 -1.17
C TYR A 401 7.86 17.33 -0.50
N ALA A 402 8.87 18.19 -0.36
CA ALA A 402 10.14 17.80 0.22
C ALA A 402 10.30 18.34 1.64
N THR A 403 10.75 17.47 2.56
CA THR A 403 11.04 17.83 3.95
C THR A 403 12.48 17.48 4.35
N PRO A 404 13.08 18.14 5.34
CA PRO A 404 14.42 17.83 5.81
C PRO A 404 14.54 16.38 6.25
N LEU A 405 15.59 15.69 5.80
CA LEU A 405 15.81 14.29 6.09
C LEU A 405 17.22 14.10 6.64
N ILE A 406 17.32 13.63 7.89
CA ILE A 406 18.55 13.09 8.46
C ILE A 406 18.51 11.57 8.32
N ALA A 407 19.48 11.01 7.62
CA ALA A 407 19.56 9.56 7.43
C ALA A 407 19.71 8.84 8.78
N GLY A 408 19.13 7.65 8.88
CA GLY A 408 19.39 6.72 9.98
C GLY A 408 20.80 6.14 9.90
N GLY A 409 21.15 5.35 10.89
CA GLY A 409 22.45 4.71 10.94
C GLY A 409 23.60 5.60 11.45
N ALA A 410 24.73 4.99 11.75
CA ALA A 410 25.93 5.73 12.08
C ALA A 410 26.41 6.50 10.84
N PRO A 411 26.76 7.78 10.95
CA PRO A 411 27.31 8.55 9.83
C PRO A 411 28.52 7.84 9.24
N ALA A 412 28.59 7.75 7.91
CA ALA A 412 29.75 7.22 7.22
C ALA A 412 30.97 8.15 7.41
N GLU A 413 32.19 7.64 7.20
CA GLU A 413 33.41 8.45 7.31
C GLU A 413 33.35 9.61 6.30
N GLY A 414 33.38 10.85 6.80
CA GLY A 414 33.30 12.08 6.00
C GLY A 414 31.88 12.58 5.74
N GLU A 415 30.86 11.89 6.19
CA GLU A 415 29.48 12.37 6.16
C GLU A 415 29.23 13.39 7.27
N ASP A 416 28.53 14.48 6.94
CA ASP A 416 28.10 15.45 7.95
C ASP A 416 26.91 14.88 8.75
N PRO A 417 27.06 14.60 10.05
CA PRO A 417 25.97 14.07 10.87
C PRO A 417 24.76 15.05 10.99
N LEU A 418 24.96 16.30 10.62
CA LEU A 418 23.93 17.36 10.64
C LEU A 418 23.29 17.58 9.27
N ASP A 419 23.68 16.81 8.23
CA ASP A 419 23.05 16.92 6.92
C ASP A 419 21.56 16.57 7.00
N ALA A 420 20.74 17.58 6.78
CA ALA A 420 19.28 17.47 6.69
C ALA A 420 18.78 17.88 5.31
N THR A 421 19.48 17.45 4.25
CA THR A 421 19.09 17.75 2.86
C THR A 421 17.65 17.30 2.62
N PRO A 422 16.79 18.17 2.09
CA PRO A 422 15.39 17.82 1.81
C PRO A 422 15.26 16.63 0.87
N ALA A 423 14.27 15.79 1.14
CA ALA A 423 13.88 14.66 0.30
C ALA A 423 12.37 14.69 0.06
N ASN A 424 11.98 14.26 -1.12
CA ASN A 424 10.59 14.13 -1.52
C ASN A 424 9.89 13.04 -0.70
N ASN A 425 8.63 13.26 -0.34
CA ASN A 425 7.84 12.33 0.46
C ASN A 425 6.70 11.71 -0.32
N MET A 426 6.32 10.52 0.09
CA MET A 426 5.08 9.84 -0.30
C MET A 426 4.48 9.19 0.95
N GLU A 427 3.24 9.54 1.24
CA GLU A 427 2.47 9.02 2.36
C GLU A 427 1.51 7.93 1.87
N GLY A 428 1.67 6.71 2.40
CA GLY A 428 0.78 5.59 2.15
C GLY A 428 -0.23 5.45 3.28
N LEU A 429 -1.50 5.74 3.00
CA LEU A 429 -2.56 5.74 4.00
C LEU A 429 -3.18 4.34 4.06
N TYR A 430 -3.00 3.64 5.18
CA TYR A 430 -3.60 2.32 5.36
C TYR A 430 -5.10 2.41 5.63
N LEU A 431 -5.84 1.55 4.94
CA LEU A 431 -7.26 1.31 5.14
C LEU A 431 -7.46 -0.17 5.45
N PHE A 432 -7.95 -0.46 6.66
CA PHE A 432 -8.29 -1.81 7.08
C PHE A 432 -9.80 -1.89 7.32
N GLY A 433 -10.48 -2.75 6.57
CA GLY A 433 -11.93 -2.81 6.57
C GLY A 433 -12.58 -1.46 6.23
N GLY A 434 -11.97 -0.66 5.35
CA GLY A 434 -12.43 0.68 4.96
C GLY A 434 -12.17 1.78 5.99
N ARG A 435 -11.47 1.49 7.11
CA ARG A 435 -11.14 2.46 8.18
C ARG A 435 -9.66 2.83 8.12
N PHE A 436 -9.36 4.11 8.28
CA PHE A 436 -7.98 4.60 8.36
C PHE A 436 -7.24 3.99 9.56
N ALA A 437 -6.08 3.39 9.31
CA ALA A 437 -5.32 2.61 10.29
C ALA A 437 -3.89 3.10 10.54
N GLY A 438 -3.39 4.05 9.74
CA GLY A 438 -2.05 4.59 9.92
C GLY A 438 -1.43 5.09 8.63
N VAL A 439 -0.20 5.55 8.72
CA VAL A 439 0.55 6.12 7.59
C VAL A 439 1.89 5.40 7.44
N PHE A 440 2.15 4.88 6.27
CA PHE A 440 3.47 4.46 5.81
C PHE A 440 4.13 5.64 5.11
N THR A 441 5.40 5.96 5.41
CA THR A 441 6.10 7.02 4.71
C THR A 441 7.43 6.56 4.16
N ARG A 442 7.65 6.89 2.91
CA ARG A 442 8.96 6.75 2.25
C ARG A 442 9.39 8.08 1.63
N SER A 443 10.68 8.34 1.70
CA SER A 443 11.30 9.53 1.14
C SER A 443 12.44 9.17 0.21
N GLY A 444 12.71 10.03 -0.76
CA GLY A 444 13.83 9.88 -1.70
C GLY A 444 14.19 11.21 -2.34
N ARG A 445 15.39 11.30 -2.91
CA ARG A 445 15.87 12.54 -3.55
C ARG A 445 15.53 12.61 -5.05
N ALA A 446 15.01 11.52 -5.63
CA ALA A 446 14.58 11.47 -7.01
C ALA A 446 13.11 11.89 -7.15
N ASN A 447 12.69 12.26 -8.37
CA ASN A 447 11.29 12.56 -8.69
C ASN A 447 10.41 11.29 -8.66
N ILE A 448 11.00 10.12 -8.80
CA ILE A 448 10.34 8.82 -8.63
C ILE A 448 11.04 8.12 -7.46
N ILE A 449 10.30 7.88 -6.38
CA ILE A 449 10.81 7.16 -5.20
C ILE A 449 10.68 5.66 -5.47
N GLU A 450 11.66 5.10 -6.16
CA GLU A 450 11.70 3.69 -6.49
C GLU A 450 11.94 2.80 -5.27
N TYR A 451 11.47 1.55 -5.35
CA TYR A 451 11.62 0.58 -4.27
C TYR A 451 13.09 0.20 -4.01
N GLU A 452 13.93 0.13 -5.06
CA GLU A 452 15.27 -0.44 -5.00
C GLU A 452 16.39 0.60 -4.82
N THR A 453 16.13 1.88 -5.08
CA THR A 453 17.17 2.91 -5.10
C THR A 453 16.86 4.09 -4.19
N SER A 454 17.84 4.50 -3.41
CA SER A 454 17.91 5.82 -2.71
C SER A 454 16.68 6.22 -1.89
N ARG A 455 15.91 5.26 -1.36
CA ARG A 455 14.77 5.56 -0.51
C ARG A 455 15.11 5.38 0.97
N PHE A 456 14.43 6.16 1.80
CA PHE A 456 14.38 5.98 3.23
C PHE A 456 12.95 5.69 3.67
N ASN A 457 12.80 4.82 4.67
CA ASN A 457 11.54 4.63 5.37
C ASN A 457 11.56 5.53 6.61
N LEU A 458 10.48 6.24 6.85
CA LEU A 458 10.35 7.16 7.97
C LEU A 458 9.42 6.58 9.03
N GLY A 459 9.76 6.79 10.30
CA GLY A 459 8.82 6.59 11.39
C GLY A 459 7.64 7.55 11.26
N CYS A 460 6.48 7.19 11.79
CA CYS A 460 5.29 8.02 11.78
C CYS A 460 4.83 8.34 13.20
N LEU A 461 4.78 9.62 13.54
CA LEU A 461 4.34 10.14 14.83
C LEU A 461 3.14 11.08 14.65
N VAL A 462 2.31 11.17 15.67
CA VAL A 462 1.18 12.10 15.72
C VAL A 462 1.23 12.88 17.02
N VAL A 463 1.05 14.19 16.95
CA VAL A 463 0.92 15.09 18.11
C VAL A 463 -0.49 15.66 18.11
N ASP A 464 -1.25 15.35 19.18
CA ASP A 464 -2.64 15.82 19.34
C ASP A 464 -2.69 17.17 20.09
#